data_6a60cf3a461f19ae0a42e7fedf947ec1
#
_entry.id   6a60cf3a461f19ae0a42e7fedf947ec1
#
_cell.length_a   1.000
_cell.length_b   1.000
_cell.length_c   1.000
_cell.angle_alpha   90.00
_cell.angle_beta   90.00
_cell.angle_gamma   90.00
#
_symmetry.space_group_name_H-M   'P 1'
#
loop_
_entity.id
_entity.type
_entity.pdbx_description
1 polymer ?
#
loop_
_entity_poly.entity_id
_entity_poly.type
_entity_poly.pdbx_seq_one_letter_code
_entity_poly.pdbx_strand_id
1 'polypeptide(L)'
;MLASFFKQDGFFMDIEWIKILISGISTIFLPVFLWWLNRKSNESSKPKLHSNIDIDLESAKEFEKIKKDSSISRLTKDRFSKKLFNNSSINFDEATYFTLFKDADKLVSIYVLYKDRIRLVYDSKGNVSHLEPKAHKRQRVYFFLSYIVFLSLAVTPYIFFGEYKAYILKYYYAQNYVVAVEFILGPLFCLMIGILSLNEGGKLSSVIRFIDNLKKEAIKVEINEKDEELSN
;
A
#
# COMPACT_ATOMS: atom_id res chain seq x y z
N MET A 1 -45.18 -33.03 -22.33
CA MET A 1 -44.65 -32.64 -23.64
C MET A 1 -43.66 -31.47 -23.59
N LEU A 2 -43.17 -31.06 -22.41
CA LEU A 2 -42.19 -30.01 -22.25
C LEU A 2 -40.78 -30.52 -21.79
N ALA A 3 -40.67 -31.83 -21.52
CA ALA A 3 -39.43 -32.43 -21.03
C ALA A 3 -38.45 -32.92 -22.13
N SER A 4 -38.89 -32.93 -23.39
CA SER A 4 -38.07 -33.42 -24.52
C SER A 4 -37.29 -32.33 -25.25
N PHE A 5 -37.53 -31.05 -24.93
CA PHE A 5 -36.85 -29.92 -25.60
C PHE A 5 -35.51 -29.49 -24.95
N PHE A 6 -35.18 -30.08 -23.79
CA PHE A 6 -33.97 -29.68 -23.04
C PHE A 6 -32.77 -30.63 -23.23
N LYS A 7 -32.82 -31.54 -24.17
CA LYS A 7 -31.92 -32.68 -24.12
C LYS A 7 -30.83 -32.80 -25.17
N GLN A 8 -30.50 -31.86 -26.03
CA GLN A 8 -29.35 -32.16 -26.90
C GLN A 8 -28.42 -31.00 -27.31
N ASP A 9 -28.89 -29.76 -27.38
CA ASP A 9 -28.03 -28.72 -27.98
C ASP A 9 -27.37 -27.73 -26.96
N GLY A 10 -27.82 -27.72 -25.69
CA GLY A 10 -27.33 -26.80 -24.69
C GLY A 10 -25.98 -27.16 -24.07
N PHE A 11 -25.65 -28.44 -23.98
CA PHE A 11 -24.48 -28.87 -23.20
C PHE A 11 -23.14 -28.71 -23.94
N PHE A 12 -23.14 -28.88 -25.26
CA PHE A 12 -21.91 -28.71 -26.05
C PHE A 12 -21.52 -27.23 -26.23
N MET A 13 -22.51 -26.36 -26.35
CA MET A 13 -22.24 -24.92 -26.45
C MET A 13 -21.71 -24.31 -25.14
N ASP A 14 -22.15 -24.80 -23.99
CA ASP A 14 -21.67 -24.36 -22.67
C ASP A 14 -20.16 -24.64 -22.48
N ILE A 15 -19.62 -25.71 -23.03
CA ILE A 15 -18.21 -26.09 -22.88
C ILE A 15 -17.28 -25.21 -23.73
N GLU A 16 -17.67 -24.88 -24.95
CA GLU A 16 -16.85 -24.01 -25.80
C GLU A 16 -16.78 -22.59 -25.26
N TRP A 17 -17.87 -22.04 -24.73
CA TRP A 17 -17.92 -20.75 -24.10
C TRP A 17 -17.10 -20.68 -22.81
N ILE A 18 -17.13 -21.72 -22.00
CA ILE A 18 -16.30 -21.85 -20.81
C ILE A 18 -14.82 -21.83 -21.20
N LYS A 19 -14.44 -22.50 -22.29
CA LYS A 19 -13.07 -22.46 -22.82
C LYS A 19 -12.65 -21.06 -23.28
N ILE A 20 -13.52 -20.34 -24.00
CA ILE A 20 -13.25 -18.96 -24.45
C ILE A 20 -13.13 -18.01 -23.26
N LEU A 21 -13.99 -18.12 -22.26
CA LEU A 21 -13.93 -17.35 -21.01
C LEU A 21 -12.65 -17.62 -20.23
N ILE A 22 -12.31 -18.90 -20.03
CA ILE A 22 -11.07 -19.30 -19.33
C ILE A 22 -9.85 -18.79 -20.12
N SER A 23 -9.87 -18.90 -21.44
CA SER A 23 -8.80 -18.38 -22.31
C SER A 23 -8.69 -16.85 -22.21
N GLY A 24 -9.80 -16.10 -22.26
CA GLY A 24 -9.82 -14.65 -22.13
C GLY A 24 -9.34 -14.17 -20.75
N ILE A 25 -9.80 -14.82 -19.68
CA ILE A 25 -9.38 -14.53 -18.32
C ILE A 25 -7.88 -14.85 -18.13
N SER A 26 -7.42 -16.00 -18.63
CA SER A 26 -6.01 -16.37 -18.51
C SER A 26 -5.08 -15.47 -19.32
N THR A 27 -5.52 -14.99 -20.47
CA THR A 27 -4.68 -14.19 -21.39
C THR A 27 -4.53 -12.73 -20.92
N ILE A 28 -5.53 -12.15 -20.30
CA ILE A 28 -5.52 -10.73 -19.90
C ILE A 28 -5.37 -10.58 -18.39
N PHE A 29 -6.15 -11.30 -17.61
CA PHE A 29 -6.20 -11.14 -16.15
C PHE A 29 -4.95 -11.70 -15.46
N LEU A 30 -4.47 -12.85 -15.90
CA LEU A 30 -3.33 -13.50 -15.29
C LEU A 30 -2.02 -12.69 -15.45
N PRO A 31 -1.66 -12.13 -16.62
CA PRO A 31 -0.51 -11.26 -16.76
C PRO A 31 -0.62 -9.96 -15.95
N VAL A 32 -1.80 -9.34 -15.90
CA VAL A 32 -2.03 -8.13 -15.11
C VAL A 32 -1.92 -8.43 -13.61
N PHE A 33 -2.47 -9.55 -13.16
CA PHE A 33 -2.39 -10.01 -11.78
C PHE A 33 -0.95 -10.38 -11.38
N LEU A 34 -0.23 -11.10 -12.24
CA LEU A 34 1.19 -11.45 -12.04
C LEU A 34 2.08 -10.19 -12.06
N TRP A 35 1.84 -9.25 -12.97
CA TRP A 35 2.53 -7.97 -12.98
C TRP A 35 2.30 -7.19 -11.68
N TRP A 36 1.06 -7.17 -11.16
CA TRP A 36 0.71 -6.55 -9.89
C TRP A 36 1.39 -7.23 -8.70
N LEU A 37 1.40 -8.57 -8.66
CA LEU A 37 2.11 -9.36 -7.63
C LEU A 37 3.63 -9.12 -7.68
N ASN A 38 4.21 -9.10 -8.86
CA ASN A 38 5.64 -8.90 -9.06
C ASN A 38 6.07 -7.47 -8.68
N ARG A 39 5.25 -6.47 -8.99
CA ARG A 39 5.47 -5.10 -8.52
C ARG A 39 5.50 -5.00 -6.98
N LYS A 40 4.62 -5.72 -6.31
CA LYS A 40 4.58 -5.78 -4.84
C LYS A 40 5.80 -6.52 -4.26
N SER A 41 6.31 -7.53 -4.94
CA SER A 41 7.50 -8.28 -4.53
C SER A 41 8.78 -7.46 -4.64
N ASN A 42 8.92 -6.65 -5.69
CA ASN A 42 10.09 -5.79 -5.88
C ASN A 42 10.15 -4.61 -4.91
N GLU A 43 9.02 -4.15 -4.36
CA GLU A 43 8.99 -3.15 -3.28
C GLU A 43 9.49 -3.73 -1.95
N SER A 44 9.60 -5.04 -1.83
CA SER A 44 10.03 -5.76 -0.63
C SER A 44 11.50 -6.17 -0.66
N SER A 45 12.34 -5.57 -1.50
CA SER A 45 13.79 -5.73 -1.39
C SER A 45 14.23 -5.08 -0.06
N LYS A 46 14.22 -5.91 0.99
CA LYS A 46 14.74 -5.56 2.31
C LYS A 46 16.15 -5.02 2.14
N PRO A 47 16.48 -3.83 2.64
CA PRO A 47 17.87 -3.40 2.71
C PRO A 47 18.64 -4.49 3.47
N LYS A 48 19.70 -4.99 2.86
CA LYS A 48 20.60 -5.96 3.51
C LYS A 48 21.22 -5.27 4.72
N LEU A 49 20.73 -5.60 5.89
CA LEU A 49 21.26 -5.17 7.18
C LEU A 49 22.55 -5.96 7.47
N HIS A 50 23.61 -5.65 6.73
CA HIS A 50 24.98 -6.07 7.02
C HIS A 50 25.88 -4.85 6.86
N SER A 51 25.73 -3.90 7.78
CA SER A 51 26.74 -2.87 7.99
C SER A 51 27.65 -3.34 9.14
N ASN A 52 28.95 -3.15 8.98
CA ASN A 52 29.88 -3.31 10.07
C ASN A 52 29.54 -2.26 11.14
N ILE A 53 29.27 -2.68 12.36
CA ILE A 53 28.88 -1.83 13.50
C ILE A 53 29.87 -0.66 13.71
N ASP A 54 31.16 -0.88 13.44
CA ASP A 54 32.19 0.15 13.57
C ASP A 54 32.03 1.28 12.55
N ILE A 55 31.64 0.97 11.32
CA ILE A 55 31.38 1.96 10.26
C ILE A 55 30.14 2.78 10.60
N ASP A 56 29.15 2.16 11.21
CA ASP A 56 27.91 2.84 11.60
C ASP A 56 28.16 3.84 12.75
N LEU A 57 28.99 3.48 13.72
CA LEU A 57 29.37 4.33 14.85
C LEU A 57 30.17 5.55 14.38
N GLU A 58 31.15 5.39 13.48
CA GLU A 58 31.93 6.48 12.92
C GLU A 58 31.03 7.44 12.11
N SER A 59 30.15 6.88 11.27
CA SER A 59 29.19 7.66 10.50
C SER A 59 28.22 8.46 11.39
N ALA A 60 27.79 7.90 12.52
CA ALA A 60 26.94 8.61 13.47
C ALA A 60 27.67 9.78 14.14
N LYS A 61 28.95 9.61 14.55
CA LYS A 61 29.78 10.68 15.11
C LYS A 61 30.03 11.81 14.09
N GLU A 62 30.31 11.45 12.84
CA GLU A 62 30.46 12.43 11.76
C GLU A 62 29.16 13.18 11.50
N PHE A 63 28.01 12.51 11.53
CA PHE A 63 26.70 13.13 11.35
C PHE A 63 26.43 14.22 12.40
N GLU A 64 26.74 13.94 13.66
CA GLU A 64 26.59 14.95 14.74
C GLU A 64 27.51 16.16 14.55
N LYS A 65 28.73 16.00 14.01
CA LYS A 65 29.61 17.13 13.65
C LYS A 65 29.00 17.94 12.50
N ILE A 66 28.56 17.27 11.43
CA ILE A 66 27.95 17.89 10.24
C ILE A 66 26.66 18.64 10.59
N LYS A 67 25.89 18.13 11.54
CA LYS A 67 24.66 18.74 12.02
C LYS A 67 24.91 20.11 12.65
N LYS A 68 25.99 20.24 13.42
CA LYS A 68 26.37 21.48 14.12
C LYS A 68 27.09 22.49 13.22
N ASP A 69 27.68 22.04 12.11
CA ASP A 69 28.46 22.91 11.23
C ASP A 69 27.56 23.60 10.19
N SER A 70 27.46 24.93 10.30
CA SER A 70 26.69 25.77 9.36
C SER A 70 27.43 26.04 8.05
N SER A 71 28.75 25.81 7.98
CA SER A 71 29.56 26.07 6.78
C SER A 71 29.34 25.00 5.69
N ILE A 72 28.86 23.81 6.06
CA ILE A 72 28.64 22.66 5.16
C ILE A 72 27.39 22.88 4.33
N SER A 73 27.53 22.71 3.00
CA SER A 73 26.40 22.86 2.07
C SER A 73 25.27 21.87 2.35
N ARG A 74 24.03 22.30 2.09
CA ARG A 74 22.85 21.46 2.26
C ARG A 74 22.95 20.15 1.45
N LEU A 75 23.48 20.22 0.23
CA LEU A 75 23.66 19.06 -0.63
C LEU A 75 24.58 18.02 0.01
N THR A 76 25.66 18.47 0.65
CA THR A 76 26.59 17.57 1.36
C THR A 76 25.90 16.91 2.56
N LYS A 77 25.12 17.69 3.34
CA LYS A 77 24.31 17.19 4.45
C LYS A 77 23.31 16.13 4.00
N ASP A 78 22.61 16.36 2.89
CA ASP A 78 21.65 15.39 2.32
C ASP A 78 22.34 14.10 1.87
N ARG A 79 23.50 14.21 1.20
CA ARG A 79 24.26 13.01 0.77
C ARG A 79 24.75 12.19 1.96
N PHE A 80 25.18 12.89 3.02
CA PHE A 80 25.64 12.23 4.24
C PHE A 80 24.49 11.48 4.93
N SER A 81 23.31 12.09 5.01
CA SER A 81 22.12 11.47 5.57
C SER A 81 21.71 10.21 4.82
N LYS A 82 21.82 10.22 3.48
CA LYS A 82 21.59 9.05 2.63
C LYS A 82 22.61 7.94 2.90
N LYS A 83 23.87 8.30 3.14
CA LYS A 83 24.94 7.35 3.49
C LYS A 83 24.67 6.74 4.88
N LEU A 84 24.34 7.57 5.88
CA LEU A 84 24.10 7.16 7.27
C LEU A 84 23.00 6.09 7.36
N PHE A 85 21.86 6.32 6.71
CA PHE A 85 20.73 5.39 6.73
C PHE A 85 20.72 4.40 5.56
N ASN A 86 21.80 4.36 4.77
CA ASN A 86 21.89 3.53 3.55
C ASN A 86 20.62 3.61 2.68
N ASN A 87 20.05 4.82 2.55
CA ASN A 87 18.77 5.04 1.89
C ASN A 87 18.78 6.33 1.06
N SER A 88 18.57 6.19 -0.25
CA SER A 88 18.61 7.32 -1.19
C SER A 88 17.44 8.30 -1.07
N SER A 89 16.36 7.88 -0.39
CA SER A 89 15.11 8.65 -0.32
C SER A 89 15.04 9.58 0.89
N ILE A 90 15.97 9.50 1.85
CA ILE A 90 15.99 10.35 3.04
C ILE A 90 16.78 11.64 2.76
N ASN A 91 16.34 12.76 3.32
CA ASN A 91 17.07 14.03 3.34
C ASN A 91 17.60 14.36 4.73
N PHE A 92 18.37 15.46 4.85
CA PHE A 92 19.02 15.85 6.10
C PHE A 92 18.02 16.21 7.21
N ASP A 93 16.94 16.92 6.90
CA ASP A 93 15.95 17.33 7.90
C ASP A 93 15.21 16.11 8.47
N GLU A 94 14.87 15.16 7.58
CA GLU A 94 14.25 13.89 7.96
C GLU A 94 15.21 13.05 8.83
N ALA A 95 16.45 12.93 8.41
CA ALA A 95 17.49 12.22 9.16
C ALA A 95 17.66 12.82 10.57
N THR A 96 17.79 14.15 10.66
CA THR A 96 17.91 14.86 11.93
C THR A 96 16.71 14.62 12.85
N TYR A 97 15.51 14.56 12.29
CA TYR A 97 14.31 14.25 13.06
C TYR A 97 14.34 12.84 13.62
N PHE A 98 14.72 11.86 12.80
CA PHE A 98 14.73 10.46 13.25
C PHE A 98 15.85 10.11 14.22
N THR A 99 16.97 10.86 14.22
CA THR A 99 18.04 10.66 15.23
C THR A 99 17.61 11.00 16.66
N LEU A 100 16.47 11.67 16.85
CA LEU A 100 15.89 11.91 18.18
C LEU A 100 15.23 10.68 18.81
N PHE A 101 15.04 9.63 18.04
CA PHE A 101 14.30 8.45 18.50
C PHE A 101 15.21 7.24 18.66
N LYS A 102 14.85 6.38 19.61
CA LYS A 102 15.43 5.06 19.73
C LYS A 102 15.08 4.25 18.47
N ASP A 103 16.02 3.43 17.98
CA ASP A 103 15.87 2.62 16.77
C ASP A 103 15.62 3.44 15.47
N ALA A 104 16.35 4.54 15.30
CA ALA A 104 16.23 5.47 14.16
C ALA A 104 16.22 4.73 12.79
N ASP A 105 17.09 3.73 12.59
CA ASP A 105 17.21 2.96 11.34
C ASP A 105 15.91 2.23 10.98
N LYS A 106 15.26 1.61 11.97
CA LYS A 106 13.98 0.94 11.80
C LYS A 106 12.88 1.93 11.45
N LEU A 107 12.86 3.08 12.15
CA LEU A 107 11.87 4.12 11.91
C LEU A 107 12.03 4.75 10.52
N VAL A 108 13.27 5.00 10.09
CA VAL A 108 13.56 5.49 8.73
C VAL A 108 13.13 4.49 7.67
N SER A 109 13.40 3.21 7.86
CA SER A 109 13.00 2.16 6.90
C SER A 109 11.48 2.11 6.71
N ILE A 110 10.71 2.24 7.80
CA ILE A 110 9.24 2.29 7.74
C ILE A 110 8.77 3.62 7.15
N TYR A 111 9.40 4.74 7.53
CA TYR A 111 9.07 6.05 7.00
C TYR A 111 9.21 6.12 5.47
N VAL A 112 10.33 5.66 4.94
CA VAL A 112 10.61 5.67 3.50
C VAL A 112 9.56 4.86 2.73
N LEU A 113 9.09 3.75 3.27
CA LEU A 113 8.05 2.92 2.66
C LEU A 113 6.72 3.69 2.49
N TYR A 114 6.44 4.64 3.37
CA TYR A 114 5.19 5.41 3.39
C TYR A 114 5.37 6.90 3.14
N LYS A 115 6.56 7.34 2.75
CA LYS A 115 6.93 8.76 2.58
C LYS A 115 5.94 9.53 1.73
N ASP A 116 5.47 8.94 0.63
CA ASP A 116 4.51 9.57 -0.28
C ASP A 116 3.16 9.91 0.38
N ARG A 117 2.85 9.26 1.51
CA ARG A 117 1.58 9.40 2.25
C ARG A 117 1.74 10.16 3.56
N ILE A 118 2.97 10.57 3.89
CA ILE A 118 3.31 11.33 5.10
C ILE A 118 3.67 12.76 4.69
N ARG A 119 3.22 13.72 5.48
CA ARG A 119 3.59 15.13 5.38
C ARG A 119 4.46 15.50 6.57
N LEU A 120 5.56 16.20 6.30
CA LEU A 120 6.40 16.80 7.33
C LEU A 120 5.79 18.14 7.73
N VAL A 121 5.69 18.38 9.02
CA VAL A 121 5.31 19.67 9.59
C VAL A 121 6.56 20.30 10.20
N TYR A 122 6.86 21.52 9.78
CA TYR A 122 8.05 22.24 10.23
C TYR A 122 7.68 23.25 11.31
N ASP A 123 8.59 23.47 12.23
CA ASP A 123 8.49 24.53 13.23
C ASP A 123 8.89 25.90 12.64
N SER A 124 8.79 26.96 13.43
CA SER A 124 9.19 28.32 13.04
C SER A 124 10.70 28.46 12.76
N LYS A 125 11.51 27.51 13.18
CA LYS A 125 12.97 27.45 12.95
C LYS A 125 13.34 26.63 11.72
N GLY A 126 12.37 26.06 11.01
CA GLY A 126 12.58 25.23 9.83
C GLY A 126 12.99 23.79 10.12
N ASN A 127 12.91 23.33 11.36
CA ASN A 127 13.15 21.93 11.72
C ASN A 127 11.85 21.13 11.61
N VAL A 128 11.96 19.82 11.35
CA VAL A 128 10.80 18.95 11.38
C VAL A 128 10.28 18.81 12.81
N SER A 129 9.07 19.31 13.04
CA SER A 129 8.40 19.25 14.34
C SER A 129 7.72 17.90 14.56
N HIS A 130 6.92 17.48 13.59
CA HIS A 130 6.22 16.20 13.66
C HIS A 130 5.78 15.72 12.27
N LEU A 131 5.29 14.48 12.24
CA LEU A 131 4.77 13.84 11.05
C LEU A 131 3.25 13.81 11.09
N GLU A 132 2.62 14.07 9.94
CA GLU A 132 1.17 13.94 9.75
C GLU A 132 0.82 13.08 8.55
N PRO A 133 -0.28 12.31 8.60
CA PRO A 133 -0.76 11.64 7.40
C PRO A 133 -1.31 12.68 6.41
N LYS A 134 -0.96 12.56 5.12
CA LYS A 134 -1.55 13.41 4.06
C LYS A 134 -3.06 13.19 3.92
N ALA A 135 -3.51 11.98 4.20
CA ALA A 135 -4.90 11.58 4.09
C ALA A 135 -5.63 11.69 5.43
N HIS A 136 -6.86 12.17 5.42
CA HIS A 136 -7.69 12.24 6.61
C HIS A 136 -8.06 10.83 7.14
N LYS A 137 -8.15 10.69 8.47
CA LYS A 137 -8.57 9.42 9.12
C LYS A 137 -9.91 8.88 8.57
N ARG A 138 -10.85 9.76 8.18
CA ARG A 138 -12.13 9.39 7.56
C ARG A 138 -11.97 8.65 6.23
N GLN A 139 -10.93 8.93 5.45
CA GLN A 139 -10.71 8.27 4.16
C GLN A 139 -10.50 6.76 4.32
N ARG A 140 -9.95 6.28 5.44
CA ARG A 140 -9.85 4.86 5.75
C ARG A 140 -11.23 4.19 5.78
N VAL A 141 -12.22 4.87 6.37
CA VAL A 141 -13.60 4.35 6.44
C VAL A 141 -14.22 4.30 5.04
N TYR A 142 -13.98 5.31 4.21
CA TYR A 142 -14.47 5.31 2.83
C TYR A 142 -13.87 4.17 2.00
N PHE A 143 -12.58 3.88 2.13
CA PHE A 143 -11.95 2.73 1.46
C PHE A 143 -12.56 1.40 1.90
N PHE A 144 -12.82 1.26 3.20
CA PHE A 144 -13.45 0.05 3.74
C PHE A 144 -14.89 -0.11 3.27
N LEU A 145 -15.70 0.96 3.29
CA LEU A 145 -17.06 0.94 2.74
C LEU A 145 -17.06 0.64 1.24
N SER A 146 -16.17 1.27 0.48
CA SER A 146 -15.98 0.99 -0.95
C SER A 146 -15.69 -0.50 -1.19
N TYR A 147 -14.77 -1.09 -0.41
CA TYR A 147 -14.50 -2.52 -0.47
C TYR A 147 -15.76 -3.37 -0.25
N ILE A 148 -16.56 -3.07 0.79
CA ILE A 148 -17.79 -3.83 1.09
C ILE A 148 -18.79 -3.72 -0.08
N VAL A 149 -19.01 -2.52 -0.62
CA VAL A 149 -19.94 -2.29 -1.73
C VAL A 149 -19.50 -3.06 -2.97
N PHE A 150 -18.24 -2.93 -3.38
CA PHE A 150 -17.74 -3.61 -4.58
C PHE A 150 -17.67 -5.13 -4.40
N LEU A 151 -17.35 -5.62 -3.21
CA LEU A 151 -17.40 -7.04 -2.89
C LEU A 151 -18.84 -7.58 -2.98
N SER A 152 -19.82 -6.85 -2.44
CA SER A 152 -21.24 -7.25 -2.53
C SER A 152 -21.70 -7.34 -3.97
N LEU A 153 -21.34 -6.34 -4.82
CA LEU A 153 -21.65 -6.37 -6.24
C LEU A 153 -20.97 -7.52 -6.97
N ALA A 154 -19.74 -7.86 -6.62
CA ALA A 154 -19.02 -8.99 -7.20
C ALA A 154 -19.63 -10.34 -6.85
N VAL A 155 -20.20 -10.48 -5.64
CA VAL A 155 -20.80 -11.73 -5.16
C VAL A 155 -22.25 -11.91 -5.60
N THR A 156 -22.96 -10.82 -5.93
CA THR A 156 -24.38 -10.84 -6.37
C THR A 156 -24.68 -11.91 -7.45
N PRO A 157 -23.87 -12.09 -8.52
CA PRO A 157 -24.11 -13.11 -9.53
C PRO A 157 -24.11 -14.54 -9.00
N TYR A 158 -23.38 -14.80 -7.93
CA TYR A 158 -23.32 -16.13 -7.32
C TYR A 158 -24.55 -16.42 -6.46
N ILE A 159 -25.10 -15.38 -5.81
CA ILE A 159 -26.32 -15.49 -5.00
C ILE A 159 -27.54 -15.70 -5.91
N PHE A 160 -27.62 -14.98 -7.02
CA PHE A 160 -28.73 -15.03 -7.98
C PHE A 160 -28.33 -15.74 -9.28
N PHE A 161 -27.63 -16.87 -9.17
CA PHE A 161 -27.02 -17.52 -10.33
C PHE A 161 -28.01 -17.90 -11.43
N GLY A 162 -29.21 -18.33 -11.07
CA GLY A 162 -30.25 -18.72 -12.03
C GLY A 162 -30.71 -17.57 -12.91
N GLU A 163 -31.08 -16.44 -12.28
CA GLU A 163 -31.52 -15.25 -12.95
C GLU A 163 -30.38 -14.62 -13.74
N TYR A 164 -29.19 -14.57 -13.17
CA TYR A 164 -28.01 -14.01 -13.80
C TYR A 164 -27.65 -14.77 -15.10
N LYS A 165 -27.64 -16.10 -15.06
CA LYS A 165 -27.46 -16.96 -16.25
C LYS A 165 -28.52 -16.67 -17.29
N ALA A 166 -29.80 -16.58 -16.91
CA ALA A 166 -30.91 -16.28 -17.82
C ALA A 166 -30.74 -14.93 -18.54
N TYR A 167 -30.28 -13.87 -17.82
CA TYR A 167 -29.98 -12.56 -18.41
C TYR A 167 -28.84 -12.65 -19.43
N ILE A 168 -27.74 -13.30 -19.11
CA ILE A 168 -26.62 -13.46 -20.04
C ILE A 168 -27.09 -14.18 -21.32
N LEU A 169 -27.80 -15.29 -21.19
CA LEU A 169 -28.31 -16.06 -22.32
C LEU A 169 -29.31 -15.26 -23.18
N LYS A 170 -30.18 -14.46 -22.55
CA LYS A 170 -31.11 -13.56 -23.25
C LYS A 170 -30.37 -12.61 -24.18
N TYR A 171 -29.34 -11.91 -23.69
CA TYR A 171 -28.58 -10.96 -24.51
C TYR A 171 -27.71 -11.68 -25.54
N TYR A 172 -27.21 -12.83 -25.22
CA TYR A 172 -26.47 -13.67 -26.16
C TYR A 172 -27.33 -14.10 -27.37
N TYR A 173 -28.55 -14.63 -27.12
CA TYR A 173 -29.46 -15.02 -28.20
C TYR A 173 -30.02 -13.84 -28.98
N ALA A 174 -30.07 -12.65 -28.35
CA ALA A 174 -30.41 -11.41 -29.03
C ALA A 174 -29.22 -10.84 -29.86
N GLN A 175 -28.12 -11.58 -30.01
CA GLN A 175 -26.87 -11.15 -30.68
C GLN A 175 -26.23 -9.88 -30.11
N ASN A 176 -26.60 -9.49 -28.91
CA ASN A 176 -25.99 -8.37 -28.20
C ASN A 176 -24.82 -8.83 -27.31
N TYR A 177 -23.75 -9.25 -27.97
CA TYR A 177 -22.58 -9.86 -27.32
C TYR A 177 -21.86 -8.88 -26.39
N VAL A 178 -21.88 -7.59 -26.67
CA VAL A 178 -21.24 -6.57 -25.83
C VAL A 178 -21.84 -6.60 -24.43
N VAL A 179 -23.15 -6.52 -24.34
CA VAL A 179 -23.86 -6.57 -23.05
C VAL A 179 -23.67 -7.90 -22.33
N ALA A 180 -23.69 -9.02 -23.06
CA ALA A 180 -23.43 -10.34 -22.46
C ALA A 180 -22.03 -10.41 -21.83
N VAL A 181 -21.00 -9.84 -22.50
CA VAL A 181 -19.63 -9.79 -22.00
C VAL A 181 -19.52 -8.84 -20.80
N GLU A 182 -20.19 -7.68 -20.82
CA GLU A 182 -20.22 -6.76 -19.68
C GLU A 182 -20.78 -7.42 -18.41
N PHE A 183 -21.85 -8.20 -18.54
CA PHE A 183 -22.38 -8.96 -17.41
C PHE A 183 -21.35 -9.95 -16.85
N ILE A 184 -20.55 -10.60 -17.67
CA ILE A 184 -19.54 -11.57 -17.23
C ILE A 184 -18.34 -10.86 -16.58
N LEU A 185 -17.85 -9.79 -17.20
CA LEU A 185 -16.66 -9.07 -16.73
C LEU A 185 -16.95 -8.11 -15.58
N GLY A 186 -18.18 -7.58 -15.48
CA GLY A 186 -18.59 -6.62 -14.45
C GLY A 186 -18.25 -7.04 -13.02
N PRO A 187 -18.64 -8.24 -12.57
CA PRO A 187 -18.30 -8.76 -11.24
C PRO A 187 -16.80 -8.86 -10.99
N LEU A 188 -16.02 -9.24 -12.00
CA LEU A 188 -14.56 -9.32 -11.91
C LEU A 188 -13.94 -7.92 -11.73
N PHE A 189 -14.40 -6.91 -12.46
CA PHE A 189 -13.98 -5.53 -12.26
C PHE A 189 -14.36 -5.01 -10.89
N CYS A 190 -15.57 -5.30 -10.41
CA CYS A 190 -15.99 -4.95 -9.05
C CYS A 190 -15.05 -5.58 -8.01
N LEU A 191 -14.72 -6.86 -8.15
CA LEU A 191 -13.79 -7.54 -7.27
C LEU A 191 -12.40 -6.87 -7.26
N MET A 192 -11.87 -6.54 -8.44
CA MET A 192 -10.58 -5.84 -8.55
C MET A 192 -10.61 -4.48 -7.84
N ILE A 193 -11.63 -3.66 -8.07
CA ILE A 193 -11.78 -2.35 -7.41
C ILE A 193 -11.89 -2.53 -5.89
N GLY A 194 -12.63 -3.53 -5.43
CA GLY A 194 -12.73 -3.87 -4.02
C GLY A 194 -11.37 -4.18 -3.40
N ILE A 195 -10.58 -5.07 -4.02
CA ILE A 195 -9.23 -5.42 -3.54
C ILE A 195 -8.30 -4.20 -3.51
N LEU A 196 -8.34 -3.35 -4.55
CA LEU A 196 -7.55 -2.12 -4.59
C LEU A 196 -7.94 -1.18 -3.45
N SER A 197 -9.24 -0.99 -3.19
CA SER A 197 -9.75 -0.17 -2.09
C SER A 197 -9.26 -0.70 -0.73
N LEU A 198 -9.33 -2.01 -0.50
CA LEU A 198 -8.83 -2.64 0.73
C LEU A 198 -7.33 -2.42 0.92
N ASN A 199 -6.53 -2.57 -0.14
CA ASN A 199 -5.08 -2.36 -0.11
C ASN A 199 -4.73 -0.89 0.24
N GLU A 200 -5.42 0.08 -0.38
CA GLU A 200 -5.21 1.49 -0.08
C GLU A 200 -5.62 1.85 1.37
N GLY A 201 -6.72 1.32 1.85
CA GLY A 201 -7.15 1.45 3.24
C GLY A 201 -6.16 0.84 4.23
N GLY A 202 -5.56 -0.29 3.89
CA GLY A 202 -4.52 -0.97 4.67
C GLY A 202 -3.24 -0.15 4.78
N LYS A 203 -2.76 0.42 3.66
CA LYS A 203 -1.59 1.32 3.64
C LYS A 203 -1.82 2.55 4.51
N LEU A 204 -3.00 3.18 4.41
CA LEU A 204 -3.35 4.33 5.23
C LEU A 204 -3.40 3.99 6.73
N SER A 205 -3.93 2.83 7.08
CA SER A 205 -3.96 2.33 8.47
C SER A 205 -2.55 2.14 9.02
N SER A 206 -1.62 1.63 8.20
CA SER A 206 -0.21 1.43 8.57
C SER A 206 0.50 2.77 8.82
N VAL A 207 0.24 3.78 7.97
CA VAL A 207 0.77 5.15 8.16
C VAL A 207 0.30 5.75 9.48
N ILE A 208 -1.00 5.68 9.75
CA ILE A 208 -1.57 6.24 11.00
C ILE A 208 -0.95 5.53 12.21
N ARG A 209 -0.87 4.20 12.19
CA ARG A 209 -0.26 3.43 13.28
C ARG A 209 1.22 3.78 13.47
N PHE A 210 1.97 3.94 12.39
CA PHE A 210 3.38 4.36 12.45
C PHE A 210 3.53 5.72 13.14
N ILE A 211 2.74 6.73 12.74
CA ILE A 211 2.79 8.07 13.32
C ILE A 211 2.35 8.06 14.80
N ASP A 212 1.33 7.29 15.15
CA ASP A 212 0.87 7.18 16.54
C ASP A 212 1.91 6.48 17.43
N ASN A 213 2.62 5.46 16.92
CA ASN A 213 3.71 4.81 17.63
C ASN A 213 4.90 5.76 17.82
N LEU A 214 5.26 6.51 16.77
CA LEU A 214 6.34 7.50 16.84
C LEU A 214 6.07 8.54 17.94
N LYS A 215 4.85 9.06 18.03
CA LYS A 215 4.46 10.02 19.08
C LYS A 215 4.58 9.42 20.48
N LYS A 216 4.29 8.14 20.67
CA LYS A 216 4.42 7.46 21.96
C LYS A 216 5.89 7.27 22.36
N GLU A 217 6.77 6.97 21.41
CA GLU A 217 8.20 6.81 21.67
C GLU A 217 8.85 8.15 22.02
N ALA A 218 8.50 9.25 21.33
CA ALA A 218 8.99 10.59 21.66
C ALA A 218 8.69 10.97 23.12
N ILE A 219 7.47 10.70 23.60
CA ILE A 219 7.09 10.99 25.00
C ILE A 219 7.96 10.19 26.00
N LYS A 220 8.30 8.93 25.68
CA LYS A 220 9.13 8.10 26.57
C LYS A 220 10.57 8.63 26.73
N VAL A 221 11.16 9.17 25.65
CA VAL A 221 12.52 9.73 25.71
C VAL A 221 12.54 10.98 26.58
N GLU A 222 11.57 11.88 26.44
CA GLU A 222 11.47 13.10 27.26
C GLU A 222 11.27 12.78 28.76
N ILE A 223 10.50 11.76 29.09
CA ILE A 223 10.26 11.33 30.48
C ILE A 223 11.55 10.78 31.11
N ASN A 224 12.32 10.00 30.37
CA ASN A 224 13.56 9.40 30.88
C ASN A 224 14.62 10.50 31.18
N GLU A 225 14.74 11.54 30.33
CA GLU A 225 15.67 12.65 30.58
C GLU A 225 15.29 13.45 31.83
N LYS A 226 13.99 13.68 32.08
CA LYS A 226 13.52 14.36 33.30
C LYS A 226 13.73 13.54 34.56
N ASP A 227 13.59 12.23 34.48
CA ASP A 227 13.79 11.34 35.63
C ASP A 227 15.28 11.23 35.99
N GLU A 228 16.20 11.33 35.02
CA GLU A 228 17.65 11.39 35.27
C GLU A 228 18.09 12.73 35.89
N GLU A 229 17.49 13.86 35.47
CA GLU A 229 17.77 15.16 36.08
C GLU A 229 17.26 15.28 37.52
N LEU A 230 16.21 14.55 37.90
CA LEU A 230 15.67 14.53 39.26
C LEU A 230 16.38 13.52 40.19
N SER A 231 17.21 12.64 39.64
CA SER A 231 17.95 11.62 40.42
C SER A 231 19.41 12.02 40.74
N ASN A 232 19.88 13.12 40.19
CA ASN A 232 21.20 13.73 40.49
C ASN A 232 21.04 14.98 41.36
#